data_db7707e107dd72be63ce198e8f11314b
#
_entry.id   db7707e107dd72be63ce198e8f11314b
#
_cell.length_a   1.000
_cell.length_b   1.000
_cell.length_c   1.000
_cell.angle_alpha   90.00
_cell.angle_beta   90.00
_cell.angle_gamma   90.00
#
_symmetry.space_group_name_H-M   'P 1'
#
loop_
_entity.id
_entity.type
_entity.pdbx_description
1 polymer ?
#
loop_
_entity_poly.entity_id
_entity_poly.type
_entity_poly.pdbx_seq_one_letter_code
_entity_poly.pdbx_strand_id
1 'polypeptide(L)'
;LASCAARRATSPQRSAILNCAQAMVLAAERGDLDDYMLADHQLDIVVHQASQNHSAVKCVAPLIVQCRRFWYAYQHEGDVAEGARAHMHLAQGIATGNEEHAVAGADQLMDYLEHFARRIIDQ
;
A
#
# COMPACT_ATOMS: atom_id res chain seq x y z
N LEU A 1 6.90 6.99 6.29
CA LEU A 1 5.50 6.91 6.75
C LEU A 1 5.19 5.58 7.44
N ALA A 2 5.66 4.46 6.92
CA ALA A 2 5.39 3.14 7.48
C ALA A 2 5.89 3.02 8.92
N SER A 3 7.12 3.43 9.18
CA SER A 3 7.72 3.41 10.52
C SER A 3 6.92 4.29 11.49
N CYS A 4 6.58 5.50 11.07
CA CYS A 4 5.77 6.42 11.89
C CYS A 4 4.39 5.83 12.19
N ALA A 5 3.73 5.25 11.21
CA ALA A 5 2.43 4.62 11.40
C ALA A 5 2.52 3.43 12.36
N ALA A 6 3.55 2.61 12.26
CA ALA A 6 3.76 1.48 13.16
C ALA A 6 3.88 1.92 14.63
N ARG A 7 4.55 3.05 14.89
CA ARG A 7 4.70 3.60 16.24
C ARG A 7 3.45 4.31 16.75
N ARG A 8 2.72 5.01 15.88
CA ARG A 8 1.72 6.01 16.26
C ARG A 8 0.27 5.60 16.04
N ALA A 9 0.02 4.51 15.32
CA ALA A 9 -1.34 4.07 15.02
C ALA A 9 -2.11 3.75 16.31
N THR A 10 -3.36 4.19 16.35
CA THR A 10 -4.32 3.80 17.39
C THR A 10 -4.81 2.37 17.14
N SER A 11 -5.43 1.73 18.13
CA SER A 11 -6.01 0.40 17.95
C SER A 11 -7.06 0.36 16.84
N PRO A 12 -8.00 1.32 16.73
CA PRO A 12 -8.93 1.34 15.58
C PRO A 12 -8.23 1.50 14.23
N GLN A 13 -7.17 2.30 14.16
CA GLN A 13 -6.40 2.47 12.92
C GLN A 13 -5.69 1.17 12.54
N ARG A 14 -5.11 0.46 13.49
CA ARG A 14 -4.45 -0.83 13.23
C ARG A 14 -5.43 -1.86 12.65
N SER A 15 -6.64 -1.93 13.21
CA SER A 15 -7.69 -2.81 12.71
C SER A 15 -8.14 -2.40 11.31
N ALA A 16 -8.33 -1.10 11.07
CA ALA A 16 -8.74 -0.59 9.76
C ALA A 16 -7.69 -0.88 8.68
N ILE A 17 -6.42 -0.72 9.00
CA ILE A 17 -5.31 -1.00 8.09
C ILE A 17 -5.30 -2.48 7.69
N LEU A 18 -5.45 -3.40 8.64
CA LEU A 18 -5.53 -4.83 8.35
C LEU A 18 -6.75 -5.15 7.48
N ASN A 19 -7.90 -4.56 7.78
CA ASN A 19 -9.12 -4.80 7.02
C ASN A 19 -8.96 -4.34 5.56
N CYS A 20 -8.34 -3.19 5.33
CA CYS A 20 -8.06 -2.70 3.98
C CYS A 20 -7.13 -3.66 3.22
N ALA A 21 -6.07 -4.13 3.86
CA ALA A 21 -5.14 -5.06 3.24
C ALA A 21 -5.80 -6.40 2.91
N GLN A 22 -6.65 -6.91 3.79
CA GLN A 22 -7.43 -8.13 3.55
C GLN A 22 -8.39 -7.94 2.39
N ALA A 23 -9.05 -6.78 2.30
CA ALA A 23 -9.93 -6.46 1.17
C ALA A 23 -9.15 -6.44 -0.15
N MET A 24 -7.91 -5.95 -0.16
CA MET A 24 -7.04 -6.00 -1.34
C MET A 24 -6.73 -7.44 -1.76
N VAL A 25 -6.37 -8.29 -0.80
CA VAL A 25 -6.09 -9.71 -1.08
C VAL A 25 -7.30 -10.40 -1.68
N LEU A 26 -8.47 -10.21 -1.10
CA LEU A 26 -9.72 -10.82 -1.60
C LEU A 26 -10.09 -10.28 -2.99
N ALA A 27 -9.94 -8.98 -3.22
CA ALA A 27 -10.20 -8.39 -4.53
C ALA A 27 -9.24 -8.93 -5.59
N ALA A 28 -7.95 -9.11 -5.24
CA ALA A 28 -6.97 -9.70 -6.13
C ALA A 28 -7.34 -11.14 -6.51
N GLU A 29 -7.78 -11.94 -5.55
CA GLU A 29 -8.22 -13.33 -5.78
C GLU A 29 -9.43 -13.40 -6.72
N ARG A 30 -10.35 -12.42 -6.63
CA ARG A 30 -11.53 -12.36 -7.50
C ARG A 30 -11.24 -11.75 -8.87
N GLY A 31 -10.08 -11.13 -9.04
CA GLY A 31 -9.79 -10.35 -10.23
C GLY A 31 -10.58 -9.04 -10.30
N ASP A 32 -11.04 -8.53 -9.15
CA ASP A 32 -11.81 -7.29 -9.07
C ASP A 32 -10.86 -6.11 -8.85
N LEU A 33 -10.44 -5.48 -9.94
CA LEU A 33 -9.46 -4.41 -9.90
C LEU A 33 -10.01 -3.11 -9.33
N ASP A 34 -11.28 -2.83 -9.54
CA ASP A 34 -11.91 -1.62 -8.99
C ASP A 34 -11.96 -1.69 -7.46
N ASP A 35 -12.35 -2.83 -6.90
CA ASP A 35 -12.34 -3.04 -5.45
C ASP A 35 -10.92 -3.04 -4.89
N TYR A 36 -9.97 -3.61 -5.64
CA TYR A 36 -8.55 -3.57 -5.26
C TYR A 36 -8.05 -2.13 -5.12
N MET A 37 -8.33 -1.30 -6.12
CA MET A 37 -7.92 0.11 -6.12
C MET A 37 -8.60 0.92 -5.03
N LEU A 38 -9.88 0.64 -4.76
CA LEU A 38 -10.62 1.30 -3.68
C LEU A 38 -10.00 0.97 -2.32
N ALA A 39 -9.70 -0.29 -2.07
CA ALA A 39 -9.08 -0.73 -0.83
C ALA A 39 -7.67 -0.16 -0.67
N ASP A 40 -6.90 -0.08 -1.75
CA ASP A 40 -5.57 0.54 -1.77
C ASP A 40 -5.65 2.02 -1.36
N HIS A 41 -6.58 2.75 -1.93
CA HIS A 41 -6.79 4.16 -1.60
C HIS A 41 -7.17 4.34 -0.12
N GLN A 42 -8.08 3.52 0.38
CA GLN A 42 -8.50 3.56 1.79
C GLN A 42 -7.34 3.22 2.73
N LEU A 43 -6.51 2.25 2.37
CA LEU A 43 -5.32 1.88 3.13
C LEU A 43 -4.36 3.08 3.25
N ASP A 44 -4.08 3.75 2.14
CA ASP A 44 -3.20 4.93 2.15
C ASP A 44 -3.74 6.02 3.06
N ILE A 45 -5.04 6.30 3.03
CA ILE A 45 -5.66 7.32 3.88
C ILE A 45 -5.40 7.01 5.35
N VAL A 46 -5.65 5.77 5.79
CA VAL A 46 -5.50 5.40 7.20
C VAL A 46 -4.02 5.39 7.61
N VAL A 47 -3.13 4.88 6.75
CA VAL A 47 -1.67 4.88 7.02
C VAL A 47 -1.16 6.31 7.17
N HIS A 48 -1.59 7.21 6.30
CA HIS A 48 -1.19 8.62 6.37
C HIS A 48 -1.68 9.29 7.67
N GLN A 49 -2.93 9.05 8.04
CA GLN A 49 -3.48 9.56 9.30
C GLN A 49 -2.72 8.98 10.51
N ALA A 50 -2.46 7.68 10.50
CA ALA A 50 -1.76 7.00 11.59
C ALA A 50 -0.32 7.48 11.75
N SER A 51 0.34 7.87 10.66
CA SER A 51 1.73 8.34 10.69
C SER A 51 1.91 9.63 11.48
N GLN A 52 0.90 10.49 11.52
CA GLN A 52 0.95 11.83 12.12
C GLN A 52 2.13 12.66 11.60
N ASN A 53 2.55 12.39 10.37
CA ASN A 53 3.65 13.08 9.72
C ASN A 53 3.11 13.88 8.52
N HIS A 54 2.52 15.02 8.81
CA HIS A 54 1.83 15.83 7.81
C HIS A 54 2.77 16.33 6.70
N SER A 55 4.01 16.66 7.04
CA SER A 55 4.99 17.13 6.05
C SER A 55 5.32 16.05 5.03
N ALA A 56 5.58 14.82 5.49
CA ALA A 56 5.86 13.69 4.61
C ALA A 56 4.63 13.35 3.74
N VAL A 57 3.43 13.38 4.32
CA VAL A 57 2.19 13.13 3.57
C VAL A 57 2.02 14.15 2.45
N LYS A 58 2.25 15.44 2.72
CA LYS A 58 2.17 16.48 1.69
C LYS A 58 3.15 16.24 0.55
N CYS A 59 4.35 15.77 0.85
CA CYS A 59 5.37 15.48 -0.16
C CYS A 59 5.00 14.30 -1.04
N VAL A 60 4.45 13.21 -0.46
CA VAL A 60 4.19 11.97 -1.20
C VAL A 60 2.83 11.95 -1.90
N ALA A 61 1.84 12.72 -1.43
CA ALA A 61 0.48 12.65 -1.94
C ALA A 61 0.38 12.82 -3.46
N PRO A 62 1.03 13.83 -4.09
CA PRO A 62 0.98 13.96 -5.55
C PRO A 62 1.64 12.78 -6.27
N LEU A 63 2.71 12.23 -5.70
CA LEU A 63 3.43 11.09 -6.28
C LEU A 63 2.57 9.82 -6.24
N ILE A 64 1.87 9.60 -5.14
CA ILE A 64 0.96 8.45 -4.98
C ILE A 64 -0.15 8.50 -6.02
N VAL A 65 -0.74 9.66 -6.27
CA VAL A 65 -1.78 9.83 -7.29
C VAL A 65 -1.24 9.43 -8.67
N GLN A 66 -0.04 9.89 -9.03
CA GLN A 66 0.58 9.56 -10.29
C GLN A 66 0.93 8.08 -10.41
N CYS A 67 1.47 7.49 -9.37
CA CYS A 67 1.77 6.06 -9.33
C CYS A 67 0.50 5.22 -9.50
N ARG A 68 -0.58 5.62 -8.84
CA ARG A 68 -1.87 4.91 -8.93
C ARG A 68 -2.45 4.99 -10.34
N ARG A 69 -2.37 6.17 -10.98
CA ARG A 69 -2.81 6.34 -12.37
C ARG A 69 -2.01 5.48 -13.32
N PHE A 70 -0.69 5.48 -13.17
CA PHE A 70 0.20 4.67 -14.01
C PHE A 70 -0.11 3.18 -13.84
N TRP A 71 -0.22 2.73 -12.60
CA TRP A 71 -0.52 1.33 -12.30
C TRP A 71 -1.88 0.94 -12.89
N TYR A 72 -2.92 1.76 -12.70
CA TYR A 72 -4.26 1.47 -13.20
C TYR A 72 -4.28 1.38 -14.74
N ALA A 73 -3.55 2.25 -15.42
CA ALA A 73 -3.49 2.24 -16.88
C ALA A 73 -2.85 0.97 -17.44
N TYR A 74 -1.86 0.40 -16.72
CA TYR A 74 -1.08 -0.75 -17.21
C TYR A 74 -1.23 -1.99 -16.32
N GLN A 75 -2.22 -2.04 -15.49
CA GLN A 75 -2.41 -3.09 -14.48
C GLN A 75 -2.49 -4.52 -15.03
N HIS A 76 -2.86 -4.67 -16.29
CA HIS A 76 -2.88 -5.97 -16.98
C HIS A 76 -1.47 -6.57 -17.15
N GLU A 77 -0.43 -5.77 -17.03
CA GLU A 77 0.97 -6.21 -17.06
C GLU A 77 1.51 -6.54 -15.66
N GLY A 78 0.73 -6.26 -14.61
CA GLY A 78 1.17 -6.42 -13.23
C GLY A 78 0.70 -7.74 -12.62
N ASP A 79 1.37 -8.12 -11.53
CA ASP A 79 0.94 -9.21 -10.65
C ASP A 79 0.21 -8.62 -9.46
N VAL A 80 -1.11 -8.59 -9.54
CA VAL A 80 -1.98 -8.02 -8.50
C VAL A 80 -1.82 -8.78 -7.18
N ALA A 81 -1.65 -10.10 -7.24
CA ALA A 81 -1.46 -10.91 -6.04
C ALA A 81 -0.16 -10.55 -5.31
N GLU A 82 0.92 -10.31 -6.04
CA GLU A 82 2.19 -9.86 -5.46
C GLU A 82 2.04 -8.50 -4.79
N GLY A 83 1.37 -7.56 -5.44
CA GLY A 83 1.06 -6.24 -4.87
C GLY A 83 0.24 -6.35 -3.59
N ALA A 84 -0.77 -7.21 -3.58
CA ALA A 84 -1.59 -7.46 -2.39
C ALA A 84 -0.77 -8.03 -1.23
N ARG A 85 0.14 -8.96 -1.51
CA ARG A 85 1.02 -9.53 -0.48
C ARG A 85 1.94 -8.47 0.13
N ALA A 86 2.48 -7.56 -0.69
CA ALA A 86 3.33 -6.46 -0.21
C ALA A 86 2.53 -5.52 0.71
N HIS A 87 1.32 -5.18 0.34
CA HIS A 87 0.43 -4.35 1.18
C HIS A 87 0.07 -5.06 2.48
N MET A 88 -0.18 -6.37 2.44
CA MET A 88 -0.46 -7.14 3.65
C MET A 88 0.75 -7.17 4.59
N HIS A 89 1.96 -7.33 4.06
CA HIS A 89 3.19 -7.31 4.84
C HIS A 89 3.35 -5.97 5.57
N LEU A 90 3.15 -4.86 4.86
CA LEU A 90 3.15 -3.51 5.44
C LEU A 90 2.07 -3.38 6.53
N ALA A 91 0.86 -3.80 6.24
CA ALA A 91 -0.27 -3.70 7.17
C ALA A 91 -0.05 -4.49 8.45
N GLN A 92 0.50 -5.70 8.36
CA GLN A 92 0.81 -6.53 9.53
C GLN A 92 1.87 -5.88 10.41
N GLY A 93 2.90 -5.27 9.81
CA GLY A 93 3.92 -4.54 10.54
C GLY A 93 3.33 -3.37 11.33
N ILE A 94 2.45 -2.59 10.70
CA ILE A 94 1.78 -1.47 11.36
C ILE A 94 0.84 -1.98 12.47
N ALA A 95 0.04 -3.00 12.17
CA ALA A 95 -0.95 -3.53 13.11
C ALA A 95 -0.31 -4.10 14.39
N THR A 96 0.88 -4.66 14.27
CA THR A 96 1.62 -5.23 15.42
C THR A 96 2.56 -4.22 16.07
N GLY A 97 2.67 -3.00 15.52
CA GLY A 97 3.61 -1.99 16.03
C GLY A 97 5.07 -2.32 15.78
N ASN A 98 5.35 -3.19 14.82
CA ASN A 98 6.71 -3.61 14.47
C ASN A 98 7.23 -2.74 13.33
N GLU A 99 8.09 -1.77 13.67
CA GLU A 99 8.63 -0.81 12.70
C GLU A 99 9.46 -1.48 11.61
N GLU A 100 10.31 -2.43 11.97
CA GLU A 100 11.14 -3.14 11.00
C GLU A 100 10.30 -3.92 9.99
N HIS A 101 9.27 -4.60 10.47
CA HIS A 101 8.33 -5.33 9.62
C HIS A 101 7.57 -4.38 8.68
N ALA A 102 7.11 -3.24 9.22
CA ALA A 102 6.40 -2.23 8.43
C ALA A 102 7.30 -1.65 7.32
N VAL A 103 8.55 -1.32 7.65
CA VAL A 103 9.52 -0.81 6.68
C VAL A 103 9.83 -1.86 5.62
N ALA A 104 10.04 -3.12 6.02
CA ALA A 104 10.29 -4.21 5.07
C ALA A 104 9.12 -4.39 4.08
N GLY A 105 7.87 -4.27 4.57
CA GLY A 105 6.68 -4.31 3.72
C GLY A 105 6.62 -3.13 2.74
N ALA A 106 6.95 -1.93 3.21
CA ALA A 106 7.03 -0.76 2.35
C ALA A 106 8.10 -0.89 1.28
N ASP A 107 9.27 -1.40 1.63
CA ASP A 107 10.36 -1.64 0.68
C ASP A 107 9.96 -2.69 -0.37
N GLN A 108 9.30 -3.76 0.05
CA GLN A 108 8.78 -4.79 -0.84
C GLN A 108 7.77 -4.18 -1.83
N LEU A 109 6.90 -3.28 -1.36
CA LEU A 109 5.94 -2.59 -2.21
C LEU A 109 6.63 -1.69 -3.22
N MET A 110 7.65 -0.94 -2.81
CA MET A 110 8.42 -0.09 -3.71
C MET A 110 9.15 -0.91 -4.77
N ASP A 111 9.74 -2.04 -4.39
CA ASP A 111 10.38 -2.96 -5.33
C ASP A 111 9.39 -3.49 -6.35
N TYR A 112 8.20 -3.88 -5.91
CA TYR A 112 7.12 -4.33 -6.79
C TYR A 112 6.75 -3.24 -7.81
N LEU A 113 6.55 -2.00 -7.35
CA LEU A 113 6.19 -0.88 -8.21
C LEU A 113 7.31 -0.53 -9.19
N GLU A 114 8.55 -0.58 -8.75
CA GLU A 114 9.70 -0.32 -9.62
C GLU A 114 9.81 -1.39 -10.71
N HIS A 115 9.71 -2.66 -10.37
CA HIS A 115 9.72 -3.75 -11.35
C HIS A 115 8.57 -3.64 -12.34
N PHE A 116 7.39 -3.30 -11.84
CA PHE A 116 6.22 -3.07 -12.71
C PHE A 116 6.47 -1.94 -13.70
N ALA A 117 6.97 -0.79 -13.24
CA ALA A 117 7.26 0.36 -14.09
C ALA A 117 8.34 0.02 -15.13
N ARG A 118 9.40 -0.69 -14.74
CA ARG A 118 10.48 -1.09 -15.66
C ARG A 118 9.95 -2.00 -16.77
N ARG A 119 9.10 -2.96 -16.44
CA ARG A 119 8.49 -3.84 -17.46
C ARG A 119 7.70 -3.07 -18.50
N ILE A 120 6.96 -2.05 -18.07
CA ILE A 120 6.17 -1.19 -18.97
C ILE A 120 7.09 -0.34 -19.85
N ILE A 121 8.09 0.30 -19.27
CA ILE A 121 8.99 1.21 -19.98
C ILE A 121 9.87 0.45 -20.97
N ASP A 122 10.30 -0.75 -20.64
CA ASP A 122 11.22 -1.56 -21.45
C ASP A 122 10.50 -2.33 -22.59
N GLN A 123 9.20 -2.22 -22.69
CA GLN A 123 8.45 -2.73 -23.84
C GLN A 123 8.73 -1.85 -25.08
#